data_d3ae6bed1804fb02549d8fdee93d7cfa
#
_entry.id   d3ae6bed1804fb02549d8fdee93d7cfa
#
_cell.length_a   1.000
_cell.length_b   1.000
_cell.length_c   1.000
_cell.angle_alpha   90.00
_cell.angle_beta   90.00
_cell.angle_gamma   90.00
#
_symmetry.space_group_name_H-M   'P 1'
#
loop_
_entity.id
_entity.type
_entity.pdbx_description
1 polymer ?
#
loop_
_entity_poly.entity_id
_entity_poly.type
_entity_poly.pdbx_seq_one_letter_code
_entity_poly.pdbx_strand_id
1 'polypeptide(L)'
;MFLNIWISYTVNIWSFNNFQDREKSSEVSEISYGGAVPRPPEDDPNKDGEGFKIDLNLHFSRKQRSAKEISPNNELAYYSKDKLSGTHMDRKNNSNLLHKLNPLTDKHRGKKKAFVVSKPEIEKKDETGVRETELSDIFISVKTTSKYHQSRVSILLKTWYRLAKEQIYFFTDANDQEFKDVLGDHLVNTNCSSDHRRHSLSCKMAVEFDYYMASRKRWFCHVDDDVYLNVPRLLEVLRGYSHKEDWYLGKPSLKYPLEVVDRENAGMKLTFWFATGGAGFCISRSLALKMGPYAGGGRFVTTAEKVRLPDDCTVGYIIEYLLKNRLTVIEEFHSHLETLWLIRPHQLKKQITVSYSEYSSKPNVINVQGFNSTQDPTRFLSLHCFLFPNFSECRALL
;
A
#
# COMPACT_ATOMS: atom_id res chain seq x y z
N MET A 1 5.46 -1.29 -28.43
CA MET A 1 5.31 -2.54 -27.69
C MET A 1 4.77 -2.31 -26.26
N PHE A 2 4.99 -1.15 -25.63
CA PHE A 2 4.47 -0.81 -24.30
C PHE A 2 3.00 -0.36 -24.28
N LEU A 3 2.47 0.16 -25.38
CA LEU A 3 1.05 0.47 -25.54
C LEU A 3 0.18 -0.82 -25.48
N ASN A 4 0.74 -1.96 -25.92
CA ASN A 4 0.00 -3.24 -25.96
C ASN A 4 -0.23 -3.91 -24.60
N ILE A 5 0.61 -3.66 -23.58
CA ILE A 5 0.40 -4.23 -22.25
C ILE A 5 -0.69 -3.44 -21.50
N TRP A 6 -0.70 -2.14 -21.67
CA TRP A 6 -1.76 -1.28 -21.10
C TRP A 6 -3.10 -1.47 -21.83
N ILE A 7 -3.05 -1.66 -23.15
CA ILE A 7 -4.21 -2.01 -24.00
C ILE A 7 -4.70 -3.44 -23.66
N SER A 8 -3.83 -4.40 -23.35
CA SER A 8 -4.26 -5.73 -22.89
C SER A 8 -4.90 -5.69 -21.50
N TYR A 9 -4.44 -4.81 -20.62
CA TYR A 9 -5.05 -4.63 -19.30
C TYR A 9 -6.45 -3.99 -19.41
N THR A 10 -6.61 -2.99 -20.29
CA THR A 10 -7.91 -2.36 -20.57
C THR A 10 -8.80 -3.18 -21.49
N VAL A 11 -8.26 -3.90 -22.47
CA VAL A 11 -9.04 -4.76 -23.40
C VAL A 11 -9.56 -6.02 -22.72
N ASN A 12 -8.81 -6.61 -21.77
CA ASN A 12 -9.33 -7.75 -20.98
C ASN A 12 -10.45 -7.32 -20.02
N ILE A 13 -10.41 -6.11 -19.48
CA ILE A 13 -11.51 -5.55 -18.68
C ILE A 13 -12.72 -5.27 -19.60
N TRP A 14 -12.48 -4.78 -20.81
CA TRP A 14 -13.56 -4.50 -21.78
C TRP A 14 -14.21 -5.80 -22.30
N SER A 15 -13.45 -6.86 -22.57
CA SER A 15 -13.98 -8.17 -22.93
C SER A 15 -14.76 -8.83 -21.78
N PHE A 16 -14.41 -8.55 -20.53
CA PHE A 16 -15.08 -9.12 -19.36
C PHE A 16 -16.48 -8.54 -19.13
N ASN A 17 -16.64 -7.23 -19.34
CA ASN A 17 -17.97 -6.58 -19.22
C ASN A 17 -18.90 -6.96 -20.36
N ASN A 18 -18.40 -7.22 -21.57
CA ASN A 18 -19.19 -7.66 -22.71
C ASN A 18 -19.61 -9.13 -22.68
N PHE A 19 -18.91 -9.97 -21.86
CA PHE A 19 -19.29 -11.39 -21.75
C PHE A 19 -20.47 -11.62 -20.78
N GLN A 20 -20.61 -10.79 -19.76
CA GLN A 20 -21.77 -10.86 -18.85
C GLN A 20 -23.08 -10.34 -19.49
N ASP A 21 -22.99 -9.41 -20.45
CA ASP A 21 -24.16 -8.91 -21.18
C ASP A 21 -24.63 -9.88 -22.29
N ARG A 22 -23.77 -10.79 -22.77
CA ARG A 22 -24.16 -11.80 -23.79
C ARG A 22 -24.90 -13.02 -23.23
N GLU A 23 -24.77 -13.36 -21.96
CA GLU A 23 -25.54 -14.47 -21.36
C GLU A 23 -26.99 -14.11 -21.02
N LYS A 24 -27.40 -12.84 -21.14
CA LYS A 24 -28.78 -12.40 -20.88
C LYS A 24 -29.63 -12.15 -22.13
N SER A 25 -29.11 -12.35 -23.34
CA SER A 25 -29.81 -12.03 -24.58
C SER A 25 -30.06 -13.21 -25.54
N SER A 26 -30.05 -14.43 -25.06
CA SER A 26 -30.42 -15.61 -25.86
C SER A 26 -31.84 -16.11 -25.54
N GLU A 27 -32.82 -15.29 -25.82
CA GLU A 27 -34.18 -15.71 -26.17
C GLU A 27 -34.85 -14.55 -26.92
N VAL A 28 -35.21 -14.78 -28.17
CA VAL A 28 -36.27 -14.28 -28.99
C VAL A 28 -35.86 -14.00 -30.45
N SER A 29 -36.32 -14.92 -31.32
CA SER A 29 -36.85 -14.81 -32.69
C SER A 29 -36.01 -14.22 -33.83
N GLU A 30 -35.85 -15.10 -34.83
CA GLU A 30 -35.57 -14.86 -36.25
C GLU A 30 -36.49 -13.81 -36.87
N ILE A 31 -35.90 -12.80 -37.52
CA ILE A 31 -36.50 -12.14 -38.67
C ILE A 31 -35.37 -11.74 -39.64
N SER A 32 -35.40 -12.30 -40.85
CA SER A 32 -34.49 -12.01 -41.98
C SER A 32 -34.87 -10.67 -42.64
N TYR A 33 -33.86 -9.82 -42.93
CA TYR A 33 -33.88 -8.88 -44.05
C TYR A 33 -32.49 -8.71 -44.65
N GLY A 34 -32.43 -8.97 -45.97
CA GLY A 34 -31.26 -8.78 -46.79
C GLY A 34 -30.95 -7.30 -47.03
N GLY A 35 -29.69 -6.95 -47.03
CA GLY A 35 -29.18 -5.65 -47.41
C GLY A 35 -27.65 -5.73 -47.62
N ALA A 36 -27.26 -5.47 -48.90
CA ALA A 36 -25.89 -5.56 -49.39
C ALA A 36 -24.95 -4.57 -48.70
N VAL A 37 -23.75 -5.06 -48.31
CA VAL A 37 -22.65 -4.27 -47.76
C VAL A 37 -21.79 -3.77 -48.89
N PRO A 38 -21.46 -2.46 -48.98
CA PRO A 38 -20.47 -1.95 -49.94
C PRO A 38 -19.05 -2.28 -49.49
N ARG A 39 -18.18 -2.66 -50.43
CA ARG A 39 -16.73 -2.89 -50.24
C ARG A 39 -16.02 -1.56 -50.04
N PRO A 40 -14.95 -1.52 -49.23
CA PRO A 40 -14.05 -0.37 -49.17
C PRO A 40 -13.14 -0.31 -50.43
N PRO A 41 -12.66 0.89 -50.82
CA PRO A 41 -11.81 1.07 -52.02
C PRO A 41 -10.39 0.55 -51.76
N GLU A 42 -9.81 0.01 -52.87
CA GLU A 42 -8.43 -0.47 -52.96
C GLU A 42 -7.43 0.69 -52.89
N ASP A 43 -6.35 0.53 -52.11
CA ASP A 43 -5.25 1.47 -52.02
C ASP A 43 -4.31 1.34 -53.23
N ASP A 44 -4.01 2.47 -53.85
CA ASP A 44 -3.07 2.65 -54.94
C ASP A 44 -1.61 2.81 -54.40
N PRO A 45 -0.63 1.99 -54.85
CA PRO A 45 0.72 2.00 -54.30
C PRO A 45 1.67 2.93 -55.07
N ASN A 46 1.36 4.21 -55.27
CA ASN A 46 2.30 5.18 -55.79
C ASN A 46 1.95 6.62 -55.39
N LYS A 47 2.47 7.06 -54.24
CA LYS A 47 2.77 8.48 -54.01
C LYS A 47 3.99 8.60 -53.09
N ASP A 48 5.07 9.02 -53.78
CA ASP A 48 6.35 9.38 -53.19
C ASP A 48 6.26 10.58 -52.23
N GLY A 49 6.96 10.47 -51.13
CA GLY A 49 7.97 11.34 -50.60
C GLY A 49 7.63 12.75 -50.18
N GLU A 50 7.70 12.97 -48.85
CA GLU A 50 8.47 14.09 -48.33
C GLU A 50 8.81 13.80 -46.85
N GLY A 51 10.11 13.58 -46.63
CA GLY A 51 10.65 13.28 -45.31
C GLY A 51 10.79 14.53 -44.45
N PHE A 52 10.21 14.50 -43.29
CA PHE A 52 10.52 15.42 -42.20
C PHE A 52 11.75 14.90 -41.46
N LYS A 53 12.92 15.51 -41.72
CA LYS A 53 14.14 15.31 -40.91
C LYS A 53 14.03 16.15 -39.63
N ILE A 54 13.96 15.50 -38.50
CA ILE A 54 14.19 16.14 -37.20
C ILE A 54 15.66 15.96 -36.86
N ASP A 55 16.39 17.06 -36.83
CA ASP A 55 17.79 17.17 -36.41
C ASP A 55 17.85 17.08 -34.85
N LEU A 56 18.36 15.99 -34.34
CA LEU A 56 18.64 15.80 -32.90
C LEU A 56 20.15 15.96 -32.66
N ASN A 57 20.63 17.21 -32.62
CA ASN A 57 21.93 17.55 -32.07
C ASN A 57 21.78 17.89 -30.56
N LEU A 58 21.92 16.90 -29.69
CA LEU A 58 22.15 17.11 -28.29
C LEU A 58 23.60 16.83 -27.91
N HIS A 59 24.34 17.91 -27.66
CA HIS A 59 25.70 17.89 -27.15
C HIS A 59 25.74 17.26 -25.75
N PHE A 60 26.26 16.05 -25.64
CA PHE A 60 26.68 15.47 -24.36
C PHE A 60 28.12 15.86 -24.06
N SER A 61 28.32 16.79 -23.15
CA SER A 61 29.62 17.07 -22.56
C SER A 61 30.01 15.95 -21.59
N ARG A 62 30.92 15.09 -22.03
CA ARG A 62 31.55 14.03 -21.24
C ARG A 62 32.62 14.64 -20.34
N LYS A 63 32.34 14.80 -19.04
CA LYS A 63 33.41 14.92 -18.02
C LYS A 63 33.80 13.53 -17.58
N GLN A 64 34.92 13.04 -18.10
CA GLN A 64 35.64 11.87 -17.57
C GLN A 64 36.17 12.19 -16.17
N ARG A 65 35.72 11.43 -15.18
CA ARG A 65 36.47 11.24 -13.92
C ARG A 65 36.97 9.81 -13.87
N SER A 66 38.28 9.70 -13.75
CA SER A 66 39.03 8.45 -13.65
C SER A 66 38.51 7.50 -12.59
N ALA A 67 38.28 6.26 -13.00
CA ALA A 67 38.03 5.14 -12.10
C ALA A 67 39.29 4.83 -11.33
N LYS A 68 39.25 4.92 -10.00
CA LYS A 68 40.18 4.23 -9.10
C LYS A 68 39.52 2.89 -8.75
N GLU A 69 40.20 1.83 -9.07
CA GLU A 69 39.91 0.47 -8.65
C GLU A 69 39.74 0.41 -7.13
N ILE A 70 38.60 -0.02 -6.65
CA ILE A 70 38.35 -0.40 -5.26
C ILE A 70 38.16 -1.91 -5.25
N SER A 71 39.09 -2.57 -4.60
CA SER A 71 39.14 -4.00 -4.28
C SER A 71 37.83 -4.50 -3.60
N PRO A 72 37.32 -5.71 -3.90
CA PRO A 72 36.07 -6.26 -3.38
C PRO A 72 36.31 -6.96 -2.03
N ASN A 73 36.49 -6.20 -0.95
CA ASN A 73 36.51 -6.75 0.41
C ASN A 73 36.13 -5.69 1.46
N ASN A 74 34.88 -5.27 1.51
CA ASN A 74 34.32 -4.54 2.67
C ASN A 74 32.77 -4.39 2.64
N GLU A 75 32.06 -5.44 2.34
CA GLU A 75 30.58 -5.42 2.36
C GLU A 75 29.92 -6.33 3.41
N LEU A 76 30.63 -6.65 4.50
CA LEU A 76 30.11 -7.50 5.59
C LEU A 76 30.27 -6.89 7.00
N ALA A 77 30.16 -5.57 7.14
CA ALA A 77 30.43 -4.91 8.42
C ALA A 77 29.25 -4.11 9.02
N TYR A 78 28.00 -4.38 8.66
CA TYR A 78 26.88 -3.61 9.23
C TYR A 78 25.86 -4.40 10.08
N TYR A 79 26.06 -5.72 10.28
CA TYR A 79 25.14 -6.56 11.07
C TYR A 79 25.84 -7.49 12.08
N SER A 80 26.96 -7.05 12.67
CA SER A 80 27.58 -7.87 13.72
C SER A 80 28.46 -7.04 14.63
N LYS A 81 27.90 -6.35 15.60
CA LYS A 81 28.59 -5.97 16.83
C LYS A 81 27.58 -5.82 17.97
N ASP A 82 27.19 -6.94 18.53
CA ASP A 82 26.90 -7.12 19.95
C ASP A 82 27.11 -8.59 20.28
N LYS A 83 28.39 -8.95 20.49
CA LYS A 83 28.77 -10.18 21.19
C LYS A 83 29.90 -9.86 22.15
N LEU A 84 29.53 -9.95 23.44
CA LEU A 84 30.30 -10.51 24.54
C LEU A 84 31.79 -10.15 24.68
N SER A 85 32.06 -9.39 25.71
CA SER A 85 33.24 -9.64 26.53
C SER A 85 32.79 -9.86 27.97
N GLY A 86 32.78 -11.13 28.39
CA GLY A 86 32.71 -11.50 29.78
C GLY A 86 34.13 -11.41 30.38
N THR A 87 34.21 -10.80 31.53
CA THR A 87 35.32 -11.04 32.46
C THR A 87 34.74 -11.33 33.80
N HIS A 88 35.02 -12.54 34.27
CA HIS A 88 34.96 -12.97 35.64
C HIS A 88 35.69 -12.00 36.56
N MET A 89 35.09 -11.57 37.66
CA MET A 89 35.80 -11.32 38.91
C MET A 89 34.88 -11.43 40.12
N ASP A 90 35.39 -12.15 41.05
CA ASP A 90 35.03 -12.62 42.35
C ASP A 90 34.10 -11.84 43.28
N ARG A 91 33.35 -12.66 44.02
CA ARG A 91 32.70 -12.38 45.32
C ARG A 91 33.74 -11.99 46.36
N LYS A 92 33.54 -10.88 47.09
CA LYS A 92 33.72 -10.83 48.56
C LYS A 92 33.10 -9.55 49.15
N ASN A 93 32.23 -9.77 50.10
CA ASN A 93 31.91 -9.02 51.34
C ASN A 93 32.37 -7.55 51.47
N ASN A 94 31.44 -6.64 51.69
CA ASN A 94 31.50 -5.91 52.97
C ASN A 94 30.14 -5.26 53.35
N SER A 95 29.71 -5.59 54.53
CA SER A 95 28.66 -4.96 55.31
C SER A 95 29.14 -3.67 55.97
N ASN A 96 28.18 -2.79 56.29
CA ASN A 96 28.28 -1.67 57.23
C ASN A 96 28.83 -0.31 56.71
N LEU A 97 27.90 0.62 56.58
CA LEU A 97 27.98 1.88 57.34
C LEU A 97 26.60 2.56 57.39
N LEU A 98 25.93 2.34 58.49
CA LEU A 98 24.89 3.25 59.04
C LEU A 98 25.69 4.35 59.79
N HIS A 99 25.43 5.62 59.55
CA HIS A 99 25.15 6.61 60.60
C HIS A 99 25.08 8.06 60.06
N LYS A 100 23.95 8.70 60.45
CA LYS A 100 23.79 10.10 60.87
C LYS A 100 23.80 11.18 59.81
N LEU A 101 22.66 11.82 59.62
CA LEU A 101 22.44 13.21 60.08
C LEU A 101 20.95 13.55 60.05
N ASN A 102 20.49 14.12 61.12
CA ASN A 102 19.16 14.58 61.47
C ASN A 102 18.94 16.04 61.03
N PRO A 103 17.80 16.68 61.31
CA PRO A 103 16.84 17.20 60.33
C PRO A 103 16.84 18.73 60.32
N LEU A 104 16.40 19.31 59.23
CA LEU A 104 15.96 20.70 59.17
C LEU A 104 14.51 20.76 58.72
N THR A 105 13.70 21.24 59.61
CA THR A 105 12.30 21.65 59.45
C THR A 105 12.19 22.74 58.40
N ASP A 106 11.28 22.59 57.44
CA ASP A 106 10.46 23.75 57.07
C ASP A 106 9.09 23.35 56.48
N LYS A 107 8.09 24.14 56.89
CA LYS A 107 6.69 24.00 56.62
C LYS A 107 6.36 24.53 55.26
N HIS A 108 5.90 23.71 54.31
CA HIS A 108 4.94 24.13 53.30
C HIS A 108 3.96 23.02 52.95
N ARG A 109 2.71 23.27 53.31
CA ARG A 109 1.53 22.43 53.13
C ARG A 109 1.10 22.47 51.64
N GLY A 110 1.68 21.57 50.80
CA GLY A 110 1.28 21.34 49.43
C GLY A 110 0.46 20.06 49.33
N LYS A 111 -0.75 20.18 48.73
CA LYS A 111 -1.72 19.10 48.53
C LYS A 111 -1.06 17.93 47.81
N LYS A 112 -0.98 16.77 48.47
CA LYS A 112 -0.58 15.50 47.87
C LYS A 112 -1.65 15.08 46.85
N LYS A 113 -1.35 15.20 45.56
CA LYS A 113 -2.07 14.45 44.52
C LYS A 113 -1.71 12.99 44.71
N ALA A 114 -2.71 12.17 45.02
CA ALA A 114 -2.58 10.72 45.02
C ALA A 114 -2.22 10.27 43.64
N PHE A 115 -1.05 9.69 43.46
CA PHE A 115 -0.67 8.94 42.27
C PHE A 115 -1.53 7.68 42.27
N VAL A 116 -2.54 7.64 41.40
CA VAL A 116 -3.28 6.40 41.13
C VAL A 116 -2.33 5.53 40.31
N VAL A 117 -1.74 4.54 40.95
CA VAL A 117 -1.04 3.44 40.30
C VAL A 117 -2.13 2.67 39.55
N SER A 118 -2.23 2.89 38.21
CA SER A 118 -3.05 2.06 37.34
C SER A 118 -2.58 0.61 37.50
N LYS A 119 -3.53 -0.29 37.78
CA LYS A 119 -3.26 -1.74 37.77
C LYS A 119 -2.64 -2.08 36.40
N PRO A 120 -1.60 -2.95 36.32
CA PRO A 120 -1.09 -3.42 35.06
C PRO A 120 -2.25 -4.06 34.29
N GLU A 121 -2.53 -3.55 33.09
CA GLU A 121 -3.43 -4.22 32.16
C GLU A 121 -2.88 -5.62 31.89
N ILE A 122 -3.72 -6.63 32.11
CA ILE A 122 -3.38 -8.02 31.83
C ILE A 122 -3.28 -8.10 30.28
N GLU A 123 -2.07 -8.21 29.76
CA GLU A 123 -1.84 -8.45 28.34
C GLU A 123 -2.60 -9.71 27.91
N LYS A 124 -3.54 -9.56 27.00
CA LYS A 124 -4.20 -10.69 26.36
C LYS A 124 -3.17 -11.42 25.51
N LYS A 125 -2.84 -12.65 25.90
CA LYS A 125 -1.98 -13.54 25.11
C LYS A 125 -2.87 -14.48 24.30
N ASP A 126 -2.43 -14.79 23.07
CA ASP A 126 -3.05 -15.84 22.27
C ASP A 126 -2.75 -17.24 22.87
N GLU A 127 -3.33 -18.29 22.30
CA GLU A 127 -3.14 -19.69 22.75
C GLU A 127 -1.66 -20.12 22.69
N THR A 128 -0.80 -19.42 21.94
CA THR A 128 0.66 -19.65 21.85
C THR A 128 1.46 -18.85 22.86
N GLY A 129 0.81 -18.05 23.73
CA GLY A 129 1.46 -17.19 24.71
C GLY A 129 2.04 -15.89 24.12
N VAL A 130 1.77 -15.60 22.84
CA VAL A 130 2.17 -14.37 22.16
C VAL A 130 1.10 -13.31 22.40
N ARG A 131 1.52 -12.07 22.64
CA ARG A 131 0.59 -10.93 22.73
C ARG A 131 -0.19 -10.78 21.44
N GLU A 132 -1.51 -10.69 21.54
CA GLU A 132 -2.41 -10.42 20.42
C GLU A 132 -1.97 -9.18 19.62
N THR A 133 -2.23 -9.15 18.31
CA THR A 133 -1.94 -7.98 17.47
C THR A 133 -2.82 -6.80 17.91
N GLU A 134 -2.19 -5.67 18.19
CA GLU A 134 -2.84 -4.41 18.54
C GLU A 134 -2.67 -3.39 17.41
N LEU A 135 -3.45 -2.31 17.46
CA LEU A 135 -3.36 -1.24 16.46
C LEU A 135 -1.94 -0.64 16.40
N SER A 136 -1.27 -0.54 17.55
CA SER A 136 0.12 -0.06 17.64
C SER A 136 1.15 -0.93 16.89
N ASP A 137 0.80 -2.16 16.54
CA ASP A 137 1.66 -3.10 15.81
C ASP A 137 1.60 -2.93 14.28
N ILE A 138 0.66 -2.11 13.78
CA ILE A 138 0.41 -1.96 12.35
C ILE A 138 1.09 -0.68 11.85
N PHE A 139 1.77 -0.77 10.72
CA PHE A 139 2.22 0.36 9.92
C PHE A 139 1.32 0.47 8.70
N ILE A 140 0.58 1.56 8.58
CA ILE A 140 -0.32 1.81 7.47
C ILE A 140 0.32 2.86 6.56
N SER A 141 0.66 2.43 5.35
CA SER A 141 1.22 3.27 4.30
C SER A 141 0.13 3.70 3.34
N VAL A 142 0.01 5.00 3.12
CA VAL A 142 -0.89 5.60 2.12
C VAL A 142 -0.06 6.22 1.03
N LYS A 143 -0.09 5.65 -0.18
CA LYS A 143 0.59 6.21 -1.33
C LYS A 143 -0.26 7.31 -1.95
N THR A 144 0.33 8.52 -2.12
CA THR A 144 -0.35 9.67 -2.69
C THR A 144 0.58 10.49 -3.59
N THR A 145 0.06 11.57 -4.11
CA THR A 145 0.79 12.60 -4.87
C THR A 145 0.22 13.97 -4.53
N SER A 146 1.05 15.00 -4.57
CA SER A 146 0.65 16.38 -4.28
C SER A 146 -0.61 16.84 -5.05
N LYS A 147 -0.78 16.35 -6.26
CA LYS A 147 -1.97 16.58 -7.09
C LYS A 147 -3.28 16.16 -6.41
N TYR A 148 -3.24 15.16 -5.52
CA TYR A 148 -4.43 14.59 -4.89
C TYR A 148 -4.58 14.94 -3.41
N HIS A 149 -3.70 15.76 -2.83
CA HIS A 149 -3.81 16.13 -1.42
C HIS A 149 -5.18 16.74 -1.11
N GLN A 150 -5.59 17.77 -1.84
CA GLN A 150 -6.88 18.44 -1.59
C GLN A 150 -8.10 17.56 -1.93
N SER A 151 -8.04 16.81 -3.03
CA SER A 151 -9.21 16.07 -3.49
C SER A 151 -9.39 14.70 -2.82
N ARG A 152 -8.28 14.02 -2.44
CA ARG A 152 -8.31 12.66 -1.89
C ARG A 152 -7.85 12.62 -0.43
N VAL A 153 -6.65 13.10 -0.09
CA VAL A 153 -6.15 13.05 1.29
C VAL A 153 -7.08 13.78 2.25
N SER A 154 -7.64 14.94 1.86
CA SER A 154 -8.59 15.69 2.70
C SER A 154 -9.81 14.87 3.16
N ILE A 155 -10.34 13.98 2.31
CA ILE A 155 -11.47 13.13 2.73
C ILE A 155 -11.02 11.99 3.66
N LEU A 156 -9.80 11.46 3.48
CA LEU A 156 -9.23 10.48 4.38
C LEU A 156 -9.01 11.08 5.78
N LEU A 157 -8.52 12.33 5.87
CA LEU A 157 -8.34 13.04 7.13
C LEU A 157 -9.66 13.32 7.88
N LYS A 158 -10.76 13.47 7.15
CA LYS A 158 -12.12 13.66 7.72
C LYS A 158 -12.76 12.33 8.14
N THR A 159 -12.25 11.22 7.69
CA THR A 159 -12.82 9.90 7.90
C THR A 159 -11.89 8.97 8.67
N TRP A 160 -11.45 7.89 8.10
CA TRP A 160 -10.79 6.79 8.77
C TRP A 160 -9.38 7.09 9.32
N TYR A 161 -8.67 8.11 8.83
CA TYR A 161 -7.40 8.56 9.41
C TYR A 161 -7.52 8.82 10.92
N ARG A 162 -8.65 9.36 11.37
CA ARG A 162 -8.89 9.68 12.78
C ARG A 162 -8.91 8.46 13.71
N LEU A 163 -9.10 7.27 13.15
CA LEU A 163 -9.14 6.02 13.90
C LEU A 163 -7.75 5.46 14.22
N ALA A 164 -6.71 5.91 13.51
CA ALA A 164 -5.36 5.34 13.61
C ALA A 164 -4.25 6.35 13.25
N LYS A 165 -4.32 7.59 13.72
CA LYS A 165 -3.40 8.67 13.36
C LYS A 165 -1.92 8.30 13.52
N GLU A 166 -1.59 7.63 14.62
CA GLU A 166 -0.21 7.24 14.97
C GLU A 166 0.34 6.10 14.10
N GLN A 167 -0.51 5.40 13.34
CA GLN A 167 -0.12 4.26 12.51
C GLN A 167 -0.03 4.60 11.04
N ILE A 168 -0.60 5.74 10.61
CA ILE A 168 -0.80 6.09 9.20
C ILE A 168 0.26 7.09 8.76
N TYR A 169 0.98 6.76 7.69
CA TYR A 169 1.97 7.60 7.03
C TYR A 169 1.56 7.82 5.58
N PHE A 170 1.61 9.08 5.12
CA PHE A 170 1.32 9.46 3.74
C PHE A 170 2.61 9.68 2.98
N PHE A 171 2.81 8.92 1.91
CA PHE A 171 3.99 8.99 1.06
C PHE A 171 3.67 9.76 -0.21
N THR A 172 4.25 10.96 -0.33
CA THR A 172 3.98 11.92 -1.41
C THR A 172 5.25 12.27 -2.18
N ASP A 173 5.13 13.08 -3.22
CA ASP A 173 6.20 13.50 -4.12
C ASP A 173 6.62 14.97 -3.96
N ALA A 174 5.99 15.70 -3.06
CA ALA A 174 6.31 17.12 -2.84
C ALA A 174 6.13 17.53 -1.38
N ASN A 175 6.75 18.64 -1.02
CA ASN A 175 6.48 19.32 0.23
C ASN A 175 5.17 20.10 0.08
N ASP A 176 4.28 19.91 1.04
CA ASP A 176 2.99 20.60 1.12
C ASP A 176 2.82 21.07 2.57
N GLN A 177 2.98 22.37 2.79
CA GLN A 177 3.00 22.93 4.13
C GLN A 177 1.65 22.82 4.83
N GLU A 178 0.54 22.97 4.11
CA GLU A 178 -0.81 22.85 4.67
C GLU A 178 -1.03 21.45 5.26
N PHE A 179 -0.66 20.40 4.50
CA PHE A 179 -0.79 19.02 4.96
C PHE A 179 0.29 18.65 5.97
N LYS A 180 1.49 19.26 5.88
CA LYS A 180 2.56 19.06 6.87
C LYS A 180 2.18 19.60 8.25
N ASP A 181 1.46 20.72 8.31
CA ASP A 181 0.97 21.30 9.56
C ASP A 181 -0.06 20.40 10.26
N VAL A 182 -0.83 19.60 9.49
CA VAL A 182 -1.82 18.66 10.01
C VAL A 182 -1.21 17.30 10.35
N LEU A 183 -0.33 16.80 9.51
CA LEU A 183 0.19 15.44 9.56
C LEU A 183 1.55 15.34 10.26
N GLY A 184 2.27 16.46 10.39
CA GLY A 184 3.61 16.43 10.98
C GLY A 184 4.56 15.50 10.22
N ASP A 185 5.28 14.65 10.95
CA ASP A 185 6.23 13.69 10.36
C ASP A 185 5.55 12.49 9.67
N HIS A 186 4.23 12.40 9.75
CA HIS A 186 3.46 11.38 9.01
C HIS A 186 3.22 11.75 7.54
N LEU A 187 3.52 12.98 7.10
CA LEU A 187 3.63 13.34 5.69
C LEU A 187 5.09 13.22 5.24
N VAL A 188 5.39 12.19 4.47
CA VAL A 188 6.73 11.86 4.00
C VAL A 188 6.89 12.26 2.55
N ASN A 189 7.75 13.24 2.27
CA ASN A 189 8.17 13.52 0.91
C ASN A 189 9.21 12.48 0.48
N THR A 190 8.85 11.67 -0.50
CA THR A 190 9.70 10.58 -1.01
C THR A 190 10.79 11.07 -1.96
N ASN A 191 10.71 12.32 -2.43
CA ASN A 191 11.53 12.87 -3.51
C ASN A 191 11.43 12.08 -4.83
N CYS A 192 10.39 11.27 -4.99
CA CYS A 192 10.08 10.56 -6.22
C CYS A 192 9.32 11.48 -7.18
N SER A 193 9.30 11.13 -8.49
CA SER A 193 8.54 11.89 -9.47
C SER A 193 7.03 11.81 -9.21
N SER A 194 6.31 12.89 -9.53
CA SER A 194 4.85 13.01 -9.37
C SER A 194 4.05 12.29 -10.46
N ASP A 195 4.72 11.74 -11.48
CA ASP A 195 4.03 11.02 -12.54
C ASP A 195 3.58 9.61 -12.09
N HIS A 196 2.62 9.04 -12.85
CA HIS A 196 2.08 7.70 -12.59
C HIS A 196 2.82 6.61 -13.36
N ARG A 197 4.09 6.83 -13.71
CA ARG A 197 4.90 5.83 -14.40
C ARG A 197 5.42 4.79 -13.41
N ARG A 198 5.64 3.59 -13.92
CA ARG A 198 6.15 2.44 -13.17
C ARG A 198 7.35 2.78 -12.25
N HIS A 199 8.32 3.54 -12.77
CA HIS A 199 9.52 3.93 -12.01
C HIS A 199 9.17 4.80 -10.79
N SER A 200 8.27 5.77 -10.95
CA SER A 200 7.83 6.67 -9.87
C SER A 200 7.02 5.95 -8.80
N LEU A 201 6.15 5.02 -9.21
CA LEU A 201 5.42 4.15 -8.29
C LEU A 201 6.36 3.24 -7.50
N SER A 202 7.31 2.58 -8.19
CA SER A 202 8.31 1.73 -7.54
C SER A 202 9.25 2.51 -6.60
N CYS A 203 9.56 3.78 -6.94
CA CYS A 203 10.32 4.67 -6.08
C CYS A 203 9.57 4.93 -4.76
N LYS A 204 8.27 5.29 -4.81
CA LYS A 204 7.46 5.52 -3.62
C LYS A 204 7.34 4.24 -2.78
N MET A 205 7.03 3.10 -3.38
CA MET A 205 6.95 1.81 -2.69
C MET A 205 8.27 1.43 -2.00
N ALA A 206 9.42 1.74 -2.61
CA ALA A 206 10.73 1.52 -1.97
C ALA A 206 10.86 2.32 -0.66
N VAL A 207 10.46 3.61 -0.68
CA VAL A 207 10.50 4.47 0.52
C VAL A 207 9.50 3.98 1.58
N GLU A 208 8.28 3.61 1.18
CA GLU A 208 7.26 3.05 2.07
C GLU A 208 7.78 1.81 2.80
N PHE A 209 8.39 0.89 2.05
CA PHE A 209 8.95 -0.34 2.61
C PHE A 209 10.11 -0.07 3.57
N ASP A 210 11.03 0.84 3.23
CA ASP A 210 12.16 1.19 4.09
C ASP A 210 11.71 1.89 5.38
N TYR A 211 10.70 2.77 5.34
CA TYR A 211 10.08 3.38 6.52
C TYR A 211 9.44 2.33 7.42
N TYR A 212 8.68 1.41 6.82
CA TYR A 212 8.12 0.29 7.58
C TYR A 212 9.22 -0.55 8.24
N MET A 213 10.26 -0.91 7.51
CA MET A 213 11.37 -1.72 8.07
C MET A 213 12.03 -1.03 9.26
N ALA A 214 12.21 0.29 9.21
CA ALA A 214 12.75 1.11 10.30
C ALA A 214 11.79 1.19 11.51
N SER A 215 10.49 1.17 11.29
CA SER A 215 9.45 1.27 12.33
C SER A 215 9.41 0.07 13.29
N ARG A 216 9.93 -1.10 12.86
CA ARG A 216 9.90 -2.38 13.57
C ARG A 216 8.49 -2.88 13.92
N LYS A 217 7.43 -2.32 13.31
CA LYS A 217 6.04 -2.77 13.49
C LYS A 217 5.88 -4.21 13.00
N ARG A 218 4.83 -4.89 13.47
CA ARG A 218 4.56 -6.30 13.15
C ARG A 218 3.95 -6.49 11.77
N TRP A 219 3.19 -5.49 11.30
CA TRP A 219 2.47 -5.54 10.03
C TRP A 219 2.75 -4.31 9.18
N PHE A 220 3.00 -4.51 7.91
CA PHE A 220 2.99 -3.50 6.87
C PHE A 220 1.68 -3.61 6.11
N CYS A 221 0.87 -2.57 6.08
CA CYS A 221 -0.34 -2.50 5.27
C CYS A 221 -0.26 -1.30 4.34
N HIS A 222 -0.38 -1.54 3.05
CA HIS A 222 -0.35 -0.55 1.99
C HIS A 222 -1.75 -0.30 1.45
N VAL A 223 -2.10 0.96 1.19
CA VAL A 223 -3.29 1.40 0.47
C VAL A 223 -2.97 2.61 -0.40
N ASP A 224 -3.74 2.81 -1.48
CA ASP A 224 -3.71 4.03 -2.27
C ASP A 224 -4.60 5.12 -1.64
N ASP A 225 -4.46 6.37 -2.09
CA ASP A 225 -5.19 7.55 -1.55
C ASP A 225 -6.67 7.60 -1.96
N ASP A 226 -7.12 6.69 -2.80
CA ASP A 226 -8.53 6.52 -3.19
C ASP A 226 -9.21 5.31 -2.52
N VAL A 227 -8.67 4.89 -1.37
CA VAL A 227 -9.18 3.77 -0.59
C VAL A 227 -9.73 4.23 0.76
N TYR A 228 -10.94 3.80 1.10
CA TYR A 228 -11.47 3.84 2.46
C TYR A 228 -11.02 2.59 3.21
N LEU A 229 -10.33 2.75 4.33
CA LEU A 229 -9.87 1.66 5.18
C LEU A 229 -10.71 1.56 6.46
N ASN A 230 -11.34 0.42 6.68
CA ASN A 230 -12.03 0.08 7.93
C ASN A 230 -11.00 -0.45 8.94
N VAL A 231 -10.36 0.45 9.66
CA VAL A 231 -9.25 0.13 10.59
C VAL A 231 -9.62 -0.92 11.64
N PRO A 232 -10.80 -0.88 12.32
CA PRO A 232 -11.19 -1.93 13.24
C PRO A 232 -11.31 -3.30 12.58
N ARG A 233 -11.85 -3.36 11.34
CA ARG A 233 -11.95 -4.64 10.61
C ARG A 233 -10.60 -5.17 10.18
N LEU A 234 -9.70 -4.29 9.72
CA LEU A 234 -8.32 -4.66 9.42
C LEU A 234 -7.65 -5.29 10.65
N LEU A 235 -7.73 -4.64 11.81
CA LEU A 235 -7.16 -5.15 13.05
C LEU A 235 -7.74 -6.51 13.43
N GLU A 236 -9.07 -6.68 13.32
CA GLU A 236 -9.75 -7.94 13.59
C GLU A 236 -9.23 -9.08 12.70
N VAL A 237 -9.06 -8.82 11.40
CA VAL A 237 -8.52 -9.82 10.46
C VAL A 237 -7.07 -10.15 10.76
N LEU A 238 -6.21 -9.14 11.02
CA LEU A 238 -4.79 -9.36 11.32
C LEU A 238 -4.56 -10.15 12.62
N ARG A 239 -5.48 -10.11 13.57
CA ARG A 239 -5.45 -10.93 14.78
C ARG A 239 -5.56 -12.43 14.51
N GLY A 240 -6.16 -12.81 13.38
CA GLY A 240 -6.22 -14.20 12.92
C GLY A 240 -4.91 -14.75 12.34
N TYR A 241 -3.85 -13.93 12.23
CA TYR A 241 -2.59 -14.31 11.61
C TYR A 241 -1.39 -13.98 12.51
N SER A 242 -0.43 -14.92 12.59
CA SER A 242 0.80 -14.69 13.34
C SER A 242 1.80 -13.87 12.51
N HIS A 243 2.20 -12.69 13.01
CA HIS A 243 3.22 -11.86 12.36
C HIS A 243 4.62 -12.51 12.30
N LYS A 244 4.81 -13.63 13.02
CA LYS A 244 6.03 -14.45 13.01
C LYS A 244 6.07 -15.45 11.85
N GLU A 245 4.96 -15.66 11.19
CA GLU A 245 4.81 -16.48 9.99
C GLU A 245 4.78 -15.60 8.74
N ASP A 246 4.97 -16.20 7.57
CA ASP A 246 5.06 -15.48 6.29
C ASP A 246 3.68 -15.28 5.69
N TRP A 247 3.10 -14.12 5.91
CA TRP A 247 1.78 -13.77 5.36
C TRP A 247 1.86 -12.62 4.37
N TYR A 248 1.26 -12.84 3.21
CA TYR A 248 0.91 -11.84 2.20
C TYR A 248 -0.59 -11.85 2.02
N LEU A 249 -1.29 -10.87 2.61
CA LEU A 249 -2.74 -10.81 2.67
C LEU A 249 -3.25 -9.73 1.71
N GLY A 250 -4.18 -10.07 0.83
CA GLY A 250 -4.76 -9.12 -0.12
C GLY A 250 -5.66 -9.82 -1.13
N LYS A 251 -6.06 -9.10 -2.18
CA LYS A 251 -6.94 -9.65 -3.21
C LYS A 251 -6.38 -9.39 -4.60
N PRO A 252 -6.29 -10.41 -5.47
CA PRO A 252 -5.88 -10.21 -6.86
C PRO A 252 -7.03 -9.61 -7.66
N SER A 253 -6.73 -8.76 -8.65
CA SER A 253 -7.70 -8.28 -9.63
C SER A 253 -7.79 -9.15 -10.89
N LEU A 254 -6.87 -10.09 -11.04
CA LEU A 254 -6.79 -10.99 -12.18
C LEU A 254 -7.47 -12.33 -11.89
N LYS A 255 -8.07 -12.95 -12.91
CA LYS A 255 -8.62 -14.31 -12.83
C LYS A 255 -7.55 -15.40 -12.89
N TYR A 256 -6.40 -15.09 -13.46
CA TYR A 256 -5.26 -16.00 -13.66
C TYR A 256 -4.00 -15.32 -13.18
N PRO A 257 -2.97 -16.08 -12.78
CA PRO A 257 -1.70 -15.50 -12.40
C PRO A 257 -1.11 -14.71 -13.56
N LEU A 258 -0.36 -13.66 -13.25
CA LEU A 258 0.32 -12.85 -14.24
C LEU A 258 1.46 -13.65 -14.88
N GLU A 259 1.49 -13.71 -16.21
CA GLU A 259 2.59 -14.31 -16.97
C GLU A 259 3.42 -13.19 -17.62
N VAL A 260 4.72 -13.22 -17.42
CA VAL A 260 5.68 -12.29 -18.04
C VAL A 260 6.88 -13.05 -18.57
N VAL A 261 7.54 -12.48 -19.56
CA VAL A 261 8.80 -13.09 -20.08
C VAL A 261 9.94 -12.68 -19.18
N ASP A 262 10.75 -13.65 -18.75
CA ASP A 262 12.00 -13.39 -18.05
C ASP A 262 12.98 -12.72 -19.01
N ARG A 263 13.46 -11.56 -18.61
CA ARG A 263 14.38 -10.75 -19.44
C ARG A 263 15.84 -11.15 -19.26
N GLU A 264 16.16 -11.78 -18.12
CA GLU A 264 17.49 -12.25 -17.82
C GLU A 264 17.72 -13.65 -18.46
N ASN A 265 16.62 -14.43 -18.66
CA ASN A 265 16.66 -15.75 -19.26
C ASN A 265 15.68 -15.83 -20.44
N ALA A 266 16.16 -15.50 -21.63
CA ALA A 266 15.34 -15.44 -22.85
C ALA A 266 14.57 -16.75 -23.08
N GLY A 267 13.24 -16.63 -23.23
CA GLY A 267 12.33 -17.77 -23.48
C GLY A 267 11.71 -18.39 -22.22
N MET A 268 12.15 -18.03 -21.02
CA MET A 268 11.46 -18.44 -19.80
C MET A 268 10.27 -17.51 -19.48
N LYS A 269 9.19 -18.11 -19.02
CA LYS A 269 8.02 -17.40 -18.48
C LYS A 269 8.06 -17.41 -16.97
N LEU A 270 7.80 -16.25 -16.37
CA LEU A 270 7.58 -16.09 -14.95
C LEU A 270 6.07 -16.01 -14.72
N THR A 271 5.58 -16.80 -13.77
CA THR A 271 4.15 -16.84 -13.45
C THR A 271 3.99 -16.65 -11.95
N PHE A 272 3.16 -15.69 -11.55
CA PHE A 272 2.93 -15.38 -10.13
C PHE A 272 1.62 -14.59 -9.92
N TRP A 273 1.07 -14.69 -8.71
CA TRP A 273 -0.03 -13.85 -8.26
C TRP A 273 0.50 -12.58 -7.59
N PHE A 274 -0.35 -11.55 -7.55
CA PHE A 274 -0.10 -10.36 -6.77
C PHE A 274 -1.43 -9.80 -6.21
N ALA A 275 -1.37 -9.19 -5.05
CA ALA A 275 -2.47 -8.40 -4.51
C ALA A 275 -2.50 -7.03 -5.19
N THR A 276 -3.67 -6.61 -5.62
CA THR A 276 -3.87 -5.31 -6.27
C THR A 276 -3.65 -4.16 -5.29
N GLY A 277 -2.72 -3.25 -5.61
CA GLY A 277 -2.40 -2.08 -4.78
C GLY A 277 -3.60 -1.20 -4.49
N GLY A 278 -4.44 -0.95 -5.50
CA GLY A 278 -5.68 -0.18 -5.35
C GLY A 278 -6.77 -0.83 -4.49
N ALA A 279 -6.60 -2.09 -4.05
CA ALA A 279 -7.43 -2.72 -3.02
C ALA A 279 -6.76 -2.66 -1.65
N GLY A 280 -5.46 -2.50 -1.63
CA GLY A 280 -4.61 -2.64 -0.46
C GLY A 280 -4.17 -4.07 -0.20
N PHE A 281 -3.08 -4.19 0.57
CA PHE A 281 -2.55 -5.48 1.02
C PHE A 281 -1.78 -5.32 2.32
N CYS A 282 -1.58 -6.44 3.04
CA CYS A 282 -0.74 -6.46 4.23
C CYS A 282 0.33 -7.56 4.15
N ILE A 283 1.49 -7.28 4.75
CA ILE A 283 2.65 -8.17 4.81
C ILE A 283 3.09 -8.31 6.27
N SER A 284 3.30 -9.54 6.71
CA SER A 284 3.80 -9.84 8.05
C SER A 284 5.28 -9.46 8.20
N ARG A 285 5.71 -9.23 9.45
CA ARG A 285 7.11 -8.91 9.77
C ARG A 285 8.08 -10.01 9.32
N SER A 286 7.71 -11.28 9.51
CA SER A 286 8.52 -12.41 9.07
C SER A 286 8.79 -12.36 7.57
N LEU A 287 7.74 -12.20 6.77
CA LEU A 287 7.86 -12.13 5.31
C LEU A 287 8.64 -10.88 4.86
N ALA A 288 8.37 -9.73 5.47
CA ALA A 288 9.07 -8.49 5.14
C ALA A 288 10.58 -8.57 5.40
N LEU A 289 11.01 -9.26 6.46
CA LEU A 289 12.44 -9.50 6.71
C LEU A 289 13.07 -10.33 5.58
N LYS A 290 12.36 -11.32 5.04
CA LYS A 290 12.81 -12.12 3.89
C LYS A 290 12.82 -11.33 2.58
N MET A 291 11.94 -10.33 2.45
CA MET A 291 11.96 -9.38 1.31
C MET A 291 13.15 -8.42 1.35
N GLY A 292 13.78 -8.22 2.49
CA GLY A 292 14.87 -7.26 2.70
C GLY A 292 15.97 -7.28 1.62
N PRO A 293 16.50 -8.45 1.19
CA PRO A 293 17.51 -8.52 0.12
C PRO A 293 17.04 -7.99 -1.24
N TYR A 294 15.74 -7.97 -1.51
CA TYR A 294 15.15 -7.58 -2.79
C TYR A 294 14.49 -6.21 -2.76
N ALA A 295 14.01 -5.78 -1.60
CA ALA A 295 13.20 -4.57 -1.44
C ALA A 295 13.85 -3.50 -0.56
N GLY A 296 14.60 -3.87 0.48
CA GLY A 296 15.13 -2.95 1.48
C GLY A 296 16.33 -2.11 0.98
N GLY A 297 16.49 -0.90 1.53
CA GLY A 297 17.57 0.02 1.18
C GLY A 297 17.50 0.50 -0.26
N GLY A 298 16.29 0.77 -0.75
CA GLY A 298 16.02 1.24 -2.11
C GLY A 298 16.10 0.15 -3.20
N ARG A 299 16.47 -1.10 -2.86
CA ARG A 299 16.61 -2.20 -3.83
C ARG A 299 15.30 -2.58 -4.53
N PHE A 300 14.16 -2.19 -3.97
CA PHE A 300 12.87 -2.39 -4.64
C PHE A 300 12.86 -1.84 -6.06
N VAL A 301 13.42 -0.63 -6.27
CA VAL A 301 13.51 -0.01 -7.61
C VAL A 301 14.33 -0.87 -8.57
N THR A 302 15.49 -1.37 -8.11
CA THR A 302 16.34 -2.26 -8.93
C THR A 302 15.62 -3.56 -9.29
N THR A 303 14.88 -4.14 -8.34
CA THR A 303 14.08 -5.35 -8.59
C THR A 303 12.93 -5.07 -9.56
N ALA A 304 12.25 -3.93 -9.44
CA ALA A 304 11.20 -3.50 -10.36
C ALA A 304 11.71 -3.29 -11.80
N GLU A 305 12.96 -2.83 -11.97
CA GLU A 305 13.57 -2.70 -13.31
C GLU A 305 13.81 -4.04 -14.00
N LYS A 306 14.02 -5.12 -13.27
CA LYS A 306 14.17 -6.46 -13.84
C LYS A 306 12.89 -6.93 -14.51
N VAL A 307 11.76 -6.78 -13.83
CA VAL A 307 10.45 -7.25 -14.33
C VAL A 307 9.70 -6.19 -15.13
N ARG A 308 9.97 -4.92 -14.89
CA ARG A 308 9.34 -3.74 -15.53
C ARG A 308 7.81 -3.73 -15.43
N LEU A 309 7.32 -4.10 -14.27
CA LEU A 309 5.90 -4.09 -13.91
C LEU A 309 5.59 -2.98 -12.90
N PRO A 310 4.33 -2.65 -12.67
CA PRO A 310 3.90 -1.79 -11.56
C PRO A 310 4.41 -2.29 -10.20
N ASP A 311 4.36 -1.43 -9.23
CA ASP A 311 4.89 -1.69 -7.88
C ASP A 311 4.19 -2.85 -7.17
N ASP A 312 2.85 -2.96 -7.24
CA ASP A 312 2.08 -4.07 -6.69
C ASP A 312 2.43 -5.42 -7.37
N CYS A 313 2.60 -5.43 -8.69
CA CYS A 313 3.10 -6.59 -9.42
C CYS A 313 4.53 -6.95 -9.00
N THR A 314 5.38 -5.94 -8.72
CA THR A 314 6.76 -6.16 -8.24
C THR A 314 6.76 -6.76 -6.83
N VAL A 315 5.86 -6.33 -5.94
CA VAL A 315 5.65 -6.97 -4.63
C VAL A 315 5.29 -8.44 -4.80
N GLY A 316 4.32 -8.74 -5.67
CA GLY A 316 3.92 -10.12 -6.00
C GLY A 316 5.08 -10.94 -6.56
N TYR A 317 5.87 -10.37 -7.48
CA TYR A 317 7.07 -11.02 -8.03
C TYR A 317 8.09 -11.39 -6.93
N ILE A 318 8.37 -10.48 -6.01
CA ILE A 318 9.29 -10.75 -4.90
C ILE A 318 8.74 -11.88 -4.03
N ILE A 319 7.49 -11.80 -3.64
CA ILE A 319 6.90 -12.73 -2.67
C ILE A 319 6.62 -14.09 -3.30
N GLU A 320 5.88 -14.13 -4.41
CA GLU A 320 5.42 -15.39 -5.01
C GLU A 320 6.50 -16.07 -5.84
N TYR A 321 7.26 -15.27 -6.65
CA TYR A 321 8.24 -15.86 -7.54
C TYR A 321 9.60 -16.05 -6.89
N LEU A 322 10.16 -15.02 -6.23
CA LEU A 322 11.50 -15.12 -5.63
C LEU A 322 11.50 -15.87 -4.30
N LEU A 323 10.55 -15.55 -3.41
CA LEU A 323 10.48 -16.15 -2.07
C LEU A 323 9.60 -17.42 -2.01
N LYS A 324 8.88 -17.76 -3.10
CA LYS A 324 7.99 -18.93 -3.18
C LYS A 324 6.91 -18.94 -2.08
N ASN A 325 6.52 -17.77 -1.59
CA ASN A 325 5.43 -17.62 -0.64
C ASN A 325 4.15 -17.21 -1.37
N ARG A 326 3.00 -17.76 -0.99
CA ARG A 326 1.74 -17.57 -1.73
C ARG A 326 0.93 -16.39 -1.20
N LEU A 327 0.21 -15.72 -2.11
CA LEU A 327 -0.83 -14.78 -1.74
C LEU A 327 -1.96 -15.50 -1.01
N THR A 328 -2.28 -15.03 0.19
CA THR A 328 -3.48 -15.41 0.93
C THR A 328 -4.60 -14.45 0.55
N VAL A 329 -5.59 -14.95 -0.15
CA VAL A 329 -6.71 -14.14 -0.65
C VAL A 329 -7.64 -13.78 0.48
N ILE A 330 -7.87 -12.48 0.68
CA ILE A 330 -8.83 -11.91 1.61
C ILE A 330 -9.88 -11.15 0.79
N GLU A 331 -11.07 -11.70 0.70
CA GLU A 331 -12.15 -11.19 -0.15
C GLU A 331 -12.66 -9.81 0.25
N GLU A 332 -12.41 -9.39 1.48
CA GLU A 332 -12.82 -8.10 2.04
C GLU A 332 -11.97 -6.90 1.58
N PHE A 333 -10.92 -7.11 0.80
CA PHE A 333 -10.20 -6.04 0.10
C PHE A 333 -10.85 -5.75 -1.25
N HIS A 334 -11.19 -4.48 -1.53
CA HIS A 334 -11.86 -4.07 -2.76
C HIS A 334 -11.20 -2.87 -3.42
N SER A 335 -10.90 -3.00 -4.71
CA SER A 335 -10.34 -1.94 -5.55
C SER A 335 -11.43 -1.23 -6.38
N HIS A 336 -11.03 -0.13 -7.00
CA HIS A 336 -11.84 0.58 -8.00
C HIS A 336 -12.06 -0.22 -9.30
N LEU A 337 -11.35 -1.34 -9.49
CA LEU A 337 -11.50 -2.24 -10.65
C LEU A 337 -12.72 -3.17 -10.53
N GLU A 338 -13.29 -3.27 -9.35
CA GLU A 338 -14.48 -4.08 -9.09
C GLU A 338 -15.77 -3.26 -9.26
N THR A 339 -16.89 -3.95 -9.44
CA THR A 339 -18.22 -3.32 -9.48
C THR A 339 -18.71 -3.07 -8.05
N LEU A 340 -18.32 -1.94 -7.46
CA LEU A 340 -18.46 -1.65 -6.03
C LEU A 340 -19.91 -1.57 -5.55
N TRP A 341 -20.86 -1.18 -6.40
CA TRP A 341 -22.30 -1.13 -6.04
C TRP A 341 -22.92 -2.52 -5.81
N LEU A 342 -22.25 -3.61 -6.19
CA LEU A 342 -22.68 -4.98 -5.88
C LEU A 342 -22.42 -5.39 -4.42
N ILE A 343 -21.56 -4.67 -3.71
CA ILE A 343 -21.35 -4.89 -2.27
C ILE A 343 -22.61 -4.47 -1.53
N ARG A 344 -23.29 -5.45 -0.95
CA ARG A 344 -24.58 -5.21 -0.28
C ARG A 344 -24.39 -4.39 1.01
N PRO A 345 -25.30 -3.46 1.35
CA PRO A 345 -25.17 -2.58 2.53
C PRO A 345 -24.88 -3.34 3.84
N HIS A 346 -25.51 -4.48 4.07
CA HIS A 346 -25.28 -5.28 5.29
C HIS A 346 -23.89 -5.93 5.36
N GLN A 347 -23.18 -6.01 4.23
CA GLN A 347 -21.81 -6.54 4.15
C GLN A 347 -20.75 -5.47 4.39
N LEU A 348 -21.08 -4.17 4.26
CA LEU A 348 -20.11 -3.07 4.35
C LEU A 348 -19.32 -3.07 5.66
N LYS A 349 -19.95 -3.45 6.78
CA LYS A 349 -19.28 -3.55 8.09
C LYS A 349 -18.15 -4.58 8.11
N LYS A 350 -18.21 -5.58 7.24
CA LYS A 350 -17.22 -6.66 7.15
C LYS A 350 -16.12 -6.39 6.13
N GLN A 351 -16.22 -5.31 5.33
CA GLN A 351 -15.18 -5.00 4.36
C GLN A 351 -14.00 -4.31 5.05
N ILE A 352 -12.78 -4.65 4.63
CA ILE A 352 -11.52 -4.02 5.08
C ILE A 352 -11.32 -2.74 4.30
N THR A 353 -11.43 -2.82 2.98
CA THR A 353 -11.26 -1.67 2.10
C THR A 353 -12.40 -1.57 1.10
N VAL A 354 -12.68 -0.35 0.67
CA VAL A 354 -13.45 -0.06 -0.54
C VAL A 354 -12.83 1.15 -1.23
N SER A 355 -12.96 1.21 -2.55
CA SER A 355 -12.45 2.32 -3.35
C SER A 355 -13.59 3.03 -4.08
N TYR A 356 -13.28 3.85 -5.07
CA TYR A 356 -14.23 4.48 -5.97
C TYR A 356 -13.58 4.75 -7.33
N SER A 357 -14.40 4.85 -8.36
CA SER A 357 -13.97 5.27 -9.70
C SER A 357 -15.13 5.85 -10.49
N GLU A 358 -14.83 6.32 -11.67
CA GLU A 358 -15.83 6.72 -12.66
C GLU A 358 -15.60 5.89 -13.93
N TYR A 359 -16.66 5.31 -14.46
CA TYR A 359 -16.62 4.57 -15.72
C TYR A 359 -17.68 5.12 -16.68
N SER A 360 -17.22 5.61 -17.84
CA SER A 360 -18.10 6.22 -18.86
C SER A 360 -19.06 7.26 -18.27
N SER A 361 -18.56 8.18 -17.45
CA SER A 361 -19.31 9.23 -16.75
C SER A 361 -20.34 8.70 -15.75
N LYS A 362 -20.21 7.44 -15.34
CA LYS A 362 -21.04 6.84 -14.27
C LYS A 362 -20.17 6.54 -13.06
N PRO A 363 -20.58 6.95 -11.84
CA PRO A 363 -19.83 6.66 -10.65
C PRO A 363 -19.88 5.16 -10.33
N ASN A 364 -18.70 4.57 -10.10
CA ASN A 364 -18.54 3.23 -9.55
C ASN A 364 -18.22 3.36 -8.07
N VAL A 365 -19.24 3.36 -7.25
CA VAL A 365 -19.17 3.56 -5.81
C VAL A 365 -20.05 2.56 -5.07
N ILE A 366 -19.79 2.36 -3.79
CA ILE A 366 -20.63 1.51 -2.93
C ILE A 366 -22.04 2.09 -2.77
N ASN A 367 -23.01 1.19 -2.58
CA ASN A 367 -24.39 1.56 -2.28
C ASN A 367 -24.56 1.72 -0.76
N VAL A 368 -24.44 2.95 -0.27
CA VAL A 368 -24.64 3.32 1.13
C VAL A 368 -25.51 4.57 1.22
N GLN A 369 -26.46 4.58 2.15
CA GLN A 369 -27.25 5.77 2.47
C GLN A 369 -26.42 6.78 3.23
N GLY A 370 -26.71 8.07 3.08
CA GLY A 370 -25.99 9.15 3.74
C GLY A 370 -26.06 10.47 2.99
N PHE A 371 -24.96 11.17 2.85
CA PHE A 371 -24.87 12.43 2.13
C PHE A 371 -25.27 12.28 0.65
N ASN A 372 -25.73 13.37 0.02
CA ASN A 372 -26.00 13.35 -1.41
C ASN A 372 -24.69 13.19 -2.23
N SER A 373 -24.81 12.81 -3.49
CA SER A 373 -23.65 12.52 -4.36
C SER A 373 -22.79 13.75 -4.67
N THR A 374 -23.34 14.97 -4.57
CA THR A 374 -22.59 16.20 -4.76
C THR A 374 -21.70 16.49 -3.55
N GLN A 375 -22.20 16.22 -2.34
CA GLN A 375 -21.46 16.43 -1.10
C GLN A 375 -20.44 15.31 -0.83
N ASP A 376 -20.76 14.08 -1.23
CA ASP A 376 -19.94 12.91 -0.99
C ASP A 376 -19.89 12.01 -2.25
N PRO A 377 -19.21 12.45 -3.30
CA PRO A 377 -19.15 11.69 -4.56
C PRO A 377 -18.42 10.34 -4.41
N THR A 378 -17.50 10.21 -3.48
CA THR A 378 -16.76 8.98 -3.18
C THR A 378 -17.53 7.99 -2.32
N ARG A 379 -18.60 8.43 -1.64
CA ARG A 379 -19.34 7.72 -0.60
C ARG A 379 -18.56 7.42 0.67
N PHE A 380 -17.35 7.98 0.82
CA PHE A 380 -16.48 7.71 1.97
C PHE A 380 -17.02 8.34 3.25
N LEU A 381 -17.55 9.56 3.19
CA LEU A 381 -18.17 10.20 4.37
C LEU A 381 -19.43 9.46 4.78
N SER A 382 -20.28 9.08 3.81
CA SER A 382 -21.49 8.29 4.06
C SER A 382 -21.17 6.93 4.68
N LEU A 383 -20.14 6.23 4.15
CA LEU A 383 -19.66 4.97 4.71
C LEU A 383 -19.12 5.16 6.14
N HIS A 384 -18.35 6.23 6.36
CA HIS A 384 -17.82 6.52 7.68
C HIS A 384 -18.92 6.71 8.72
N CYS A 385 -19.97 7.46 8.36
CA CYS A 385 -21.11 7.67 9.23
C CYS A 385 -21.96 6.41 9.43
N PHE A 386 -22.05 5.56 8.42
CA PHE A 386 -22.69 4.26 8.55
C PHE A 386 -21.97 3.32 9.53
N LEU A 387 -20.63 3.36 9.51
CA LEU A 387 -19.78 2.54 10.39
C LEU A 387 -19.64 3.15 11.79
N PHE A 388 -19.54 4.47 11.88
CA PHE A 388 -19.22 5.22 13.09
C PHE A 388 -20.14 6.44 13.27
N PRO A 389 -21.43 6.25 13.60
CA PRO A 389 -22.43 7.33 13.61
C PRO A 389 -22.16 8.43 14.64
N ASN A 390 -21.34 8.19 15.64
CA ASN A 390 -21.04 9.14 16.72
C ASN A 390 -20.00 10.21 16.33
N PHE A 391 -19.42 10.16 15.12
CA PHE A 391 -18.50 11.20 14.66
C PHE A 391 -19.22 12.54 14.47
N SER A 392 -18.51 13.65 14.74
CA SER A 392 -19.07 15.01 14.65
C SER A 392 -19.63 15.33 13.27
N GLU A 393 -18.95 14.88 12.23
CA GLU A 393 -19.31 15.07 10.81
C GLU A 393 -20.62 14.37 10.44
N CYS A 394 -21.00 13.36 11.20
CA CYS A 394 -22.20 12.56 10.95
C CYS A 394 -23.47 13.16 11.52
N ARG A 395 -23.36 14.18 12.38
CA ARG A 395 -24.53 14.86 13.01
C ARG A 395 -25.49 15.47 11.99
N ALA A 396 -24.99 15.84 10.82
CA ALA A 396 -25.83 16.37 9.74
C ALA A 396 -26.77 15.32 9.10
N LEU A 397 -26.58 14.03 9.42
CA LEU A 397 -27.42 12.91 8.93
C LEU A 397 -28.41 12.42 9.98
N LEU A 398 -28.30 12.89 11.24
CA LEU A 398 -29.19 12.61 12.35
C LEU A 398 -30.30 13.67 12.44
#